data_989767dad9da5ac91d22b46dc35d2f36
#
_entry.id   989767dad9da5ac91d22b46dc35d2f36
#
_cell.length_a   1.000
_cell.length_b   1.000
_cell.length_c   1.000
_cell.angle_alpha   90.00
_cell.angle_beta   90.00
_cell.angle_gamma   90.00
#
_symmetry.space_group_name_H-M   'P 1'
#
loop_
_entity.id
_entity.type
_entity.pdbx_description
1 polymer ?
#
loop_
_entity_poly.entity_id
_entity_poly.type
_entity_poly.pdbx_seq_one_letter_code
_entity_poly.pdbx_strand_id
1 'polypeptide(L)'
;MNNNAQPPLKSVHATGNVFDCQYKDEKQAFLIWQFLLANSKTLGISLVNWYAYGEYGATYKCSRGEGLGGVRVHQSDAESAGSWQGTPNWLHIEIDQVMAKDAAKFAKAWASCPYP
;
A
#
# COMPACT_ATOMS: atom_id res chain seq x y z
N MET A 1 7.35 -4.71 -12.76
CA MET A 1 7.48 -4.82 -12.44
C MET A 1 7.66 -5.52 -12.60
N ASN A 2 7.69 -5.58 -12.43
CA ASN A 2 7.82 -6.16 -12.44
C ASN A 2 7.19 -6.43 -12.64
N ASN A 3 6.64 -6.20 -12.71
CA ASN A 3 6.02 -6.24 -12.66
C ASN A 3 5.44 -6.36 -12.51
N ASN A 4 5.46 -6.43 -12.48
CA ASN A 4 4.84 -6.62 -12.10
C ASN A 4 4.35 -6.27 -11.11
N ALA A 5 3.75 -6.59 -11.19
CA ALA A 5 2.93 -5.94 -10.15
C ALA A 5 3.39 -6.23 -8.73
N GLN A 6 4.23 -7.20 -8.57
CA GLN A 6 4.75 -7.53 -7.25
C GLN A 6 5.77 -6.51 -6.79
N PRO A 7 5.61 -5.96 -5.58
CA PRO A 7 6.60 -5.01 -5.08
C PRO A 7 7.95 -5.69 -4.87
N PRO A 8 9.03 -4.98 -5.14
CA PRO A 8 10.36 -5.50 -4.83
C PRO A 8 10.58 -5.43 -3.32
N LEU A 9 10.59 -6.57 -2.69
CA LEU A 9 10.73 -6.63 -1.23
C LEU A 9 12.03 -6.01 -0.74
N LYS A 10 13.03 -5.93 -1.59
CA LYS A 10 14.29 -5.27 -1.24
C LYS A 10 14.18 -3.76 -1.16
N SER A 11 13.07 -3.18 -1.59
CA SER A 11 12.83 -1.75 -1.47
C SER A 11 12.28 -1.38 -0.11
N VAL A 12 12.30 -2.29 0.82
CA VAL A 12 11.79 -2.12 2.16
C VAL A 12 12.65 -1.10 2.90
N HIS A 13 12.00 -0.21 3.64
CA HIS A 13 12.70 0.81 4.42
C HIS A 13 13.47 0.20 5.59
N ALA A 14 14.22 1.05 6.31
CA ALA A 14 15.14 0.61 7.36
C ALA A 14 14.53 -0.30 8.41
N THR A 15 13.24 -0.18 8.67
CA THR A 15 12.57 -1.03 9.65
C THR A 15 12.33 -2.45 9.17
N GLY A 16 12.48 -2.69 7.85
CA GLY A 16 12.24 -3.99 7.25
C GLY A 16 10.78 -4.30 7.00
N ASN A 17 9.86 -3.40 7.31
CA ASN A 17 8.43 -3.66 7.15
C ASN A 17 7.70 -2.61 6.32
N VAL A 18 8.42 -1.84 5.53
CA VAL A 18 7.85 -0.78 4.69
C VAL A 18 8.43 -0.88 3.28
N PHE A 19 7.58 -0.73 2.28
CA PHE A 19 8.04 -0.66 0.90
C PHE A 19 7.08 0.18 0.07
N ASP A 20 7.56 0.62 -1.11
CA ASP A 20 6.76 1.41 -2.04
C ASP A 20 6.45 0.58 -3.28
N CYS A 21 5.23 0.71 -3.77
CA CYS A 21 4.79 0.04 -5.00
C CYS A 21 4.48 1.10 -6.04
N GLN A 22 5.29 1.18 -7.07
CA GLN A 22 5.13 2.15 -8.13
C GLN A 22 4.02 1.75 -9.09
N TYR A 23 3.27 2.72 -9.58
CA TYR A 23 2.22 2.48 -10.56
C TYR A 23 2.41 3.40 -11.76
N LYS A 24 1.84 3.02 -12.89
CA LYS A 24 2.00 3.78 -14.13
C LYS A 24 0.96 4.86 -14.34
N ASP A 25 -0.25 4.66 -13.81
CA ASP A 25 -1.35 5.61 -13.96
C ASP A 25 -2.35 5.43 -12.82
N GLU A 26 -3.33 6.34 -12.76
CA GLU A 26 -4.32 6.33 -11.70
C GLU A 26 -5.17 5.06 -11.69
N LYS A 27 -5.49 4.55 -12.86
CA LYS A 27 -6.28 3.32 -12.96
C LYS A 27 -5.56 2.14 -12.33
N GLN A 28 -4.27 2.00 -12.63
CA GLN A 28 -3.46 0.95 -12.02
C GLN A 28 -3.35 1.15 -10.52
N ALA A 29 -3.15 2.39 -10.08
CA ALA A 29 -3.08 2.71 -8.66
C ALA A 29 -4.35 2.25 -7.94
N PHE A 30 -5.50 2.53 -8.53
CA PHE A 30 -6.79 2.16 -7.94
C PHE A 30 -6.94 0.65 -7.83
N LEU A 31 -6.53 -0.08 -8.87
CA LEU A 31 -6.60 -1.55 -8.86
C LEU A 31 -5.69 -2.14 -7.79
N ILE A 32 -4.46 -1.61 -7.65
CA ILE A 32 -3.53 -2.08 -6.63
C ILE A 32 -4.07 -1.74 -5.23
N TRP A 33 -4.59 -0.52 -5.08
CA TRP A 33 -5.20 -0.08 -3.83
C TRP A 33 -6.32 -1.04 -3.40
N GLN A 34 -7.23 -1.36 -4.32
CA GLN A 34 -8.31 -2.30 -4.03
C GLN A 34 -7.79 -3.67 -3.64
N PHE A 35 -6.77 -4.15 -4.37
CA PHE A 35 -6.15 -5.44 -4.10
C PHE A 35 -5.57 -5.48 -2.69
N LEU A 36 -4.83 -4.44 -2.33
CA LEU A 36 -4.20 -4.37 -1.00
C LEU A 36 -5.23 -4.32 0.12
N LEU A 37 -6.27 -3.51 -0.06
CA LEU A 37 -7.29 -3.36 0.97
C LEU A 37 -8.13 -4.62 1.13
N ALA A 38 -8.50 -5.24 0.02
CA ALA A 38 -9.32 -6.45 0.06
C ALA A 38 -8.58 -7.63 0.68
N ASN A 39 -7.26 -7.66 0.54
CA ASN A 39 -6.43 -8.77 0.99
C ASN A 39 -5.50 -8.38 2.15
N SER A 40 -5.82 -7.29 2.82
CA SER A 40 -4.92 -6.75 3.84
C SER A 40 -4.63 -7.73 4.96
N LYS A 41 -5.62 -8.51 5.36
CA LYS A 41 -5.45 -9.48 6.43
C LYS A 41 -4.52 -10.61 6.00
N THR A 42 -4.75 -11.16 4.82
CA THR A 42 -3.92 -12.24 4.28
C THR A 42 -2.48 -11.79 4.06
N LEU A 43 -2.31 -10.56 3.61
CA LEU A 43 -0.99 -10.01 3.30
C LEU A 43 -0.28 -9.41 4.51
N GLY A 44 -1.00 -9.26 5.62
CA GLY A 44 -0.43 -8.60 6.79
C GLY A 44 -0.22 -7.12 6.59
N ILE A 45 -1.04 -6.50 5.75
CA ILE A 45 -0.96 -5.06 5.49
C ILE A 45 -1.46 -4.29 6.71
N SER A 46 -0.61 -3.43 7.26
CA SER A 46 -1.00 -2.59 8.39
C SER A 46 -1.38 -1.19 7.96
N LEU A 47 -0.77 -0.70 6.88
CA LEU A 47 -1.02 0.66 6.42
C LEU A 47 -0.74 0.76 4.92
N VAL A 48 -1.54 1.55 4.22
CA VAL A 48 -1.26 1.93 2.83
C VAL A 48 -1.54 3.42 2.69
N ASN A 49 -0.55 4.15 2.18
CA ASN A 49 -0.72 5.56 1.83
C ASN A 49 -0.78 5.69 0.31
N TRP A 50 -1.84 6.32 -0.17
CA TRP A 50 -1.95 6.68 -1.58
C TRP A 50 -1.89 8.19 -1.65
N TYR A 51 -0.68 8.73 -1.81
CA TYR A 51 -0.43 10.16 -1.71
C TYR A 51 -1.13 10.99 -2.77
N ALA A 52 -1.29 10.43 -3.96
CA ALA A 52 -1.88 11.16 -5.09
C ALA A 52 -3.39 11.02 -5.20
N TYR A 53 -4.04 10.35 -4.23
CA TYR A 53 -5.48 10.20 -4.25
C TYR A 53 -6.18 11.53 -3.95
N GLY A 54 -7.07 11.95 -4.86
CA GLY A 54 -7.80 13.19 -4.66
C GLY A 54 -6.87 14.38 -4.52
N GLU A 55 -7.22 15.30 -3.66
CA GLU A 55 -6.46 16.53 -3.48
C GLU A 55 -5.31 16.39 -2.51
N TYR A 56 -5.49 15.62 -1.45
CA TYR A 56 -4.50 15.53 -0.37
C TYR A 56 -4.06 14.10 -0.03
N GLY A 57 -4.55 13.11 -0.77
CA GLY A 57 -4.20 11.73 -0.52
C GLY A 57 -5.16 10.99 0.38
N ALA A 58 -4.92 9.70 0.54
CA ALA A 58 -5.73 8.83 1.40
C ALA A 58 -4.83 7.83 2.11
N THR A 59 -5.25 7.38 3.28
CA THR A 59 -4.53 6.39 4.08
C THR A 59 -5.48 5.29 4.52
N TYR A 60 -5.06 4.05 4.33
CA TYR A 60 -5.71 2.88 4.91
C TYR A 60 -4.90 2.43 6.13
N LYS A 61 -5.60 2.12 7.24
CA LYS A 61 -4.97 1.50 8.42
C LYS A 61 -5.83 0.31 8.83
N CYS A 62 -5.21 -0.84 8.98
CA CYS A 62 -5.93 -2.06 9.38
C CYS A 62 -6.60 -1.91 10.75
N SER A 63 -6.05 -1.07 11.62
CA SER A 63 -6.62 -0.83 12.95
C SER A 63 -7.98 -0.14 12.91
N ARG A 64 -8.34 0.47 11.79
CA ARG A 64 -9.66 1.13 11.63
C ARG A 64 -10.73 0.20 11.09
N GLY A 65 -10.33 -0.98 10.61
CA GLY A 65 -11.23 -1.94 10.00
C GLY A 65 -10.70 -2.44 8.68
N GLU A 66 -11.41 -3.36 8.06
CA GLU A 66 -11.01 -3.94 6.78
C GLU A 66 -11.62 -3.18 5.61
N GLY A 67 -10.96 -3.23 4.47
CA GLY A 67 -11.45 -2.62 3.25
C GLY A 67 -11.67 -1.12 3.43
N LEU A 68 -12.77 -0.62 2.89
CA LEU A 68 -13.06 0.81 2.91
C LEU A 68 -13.26 1.36 4.32
N GLY A 69 -13.61 0.51 5.28
CA GLY A 69 -13.75 0.94 6.68
C GLY A 69 -12.45 1.45 7.27
N GLY A 70 -11.32 1.00 6.74
CA GLY A 70 -10.01 1.42 7.21
C GLY A 70 -9.45 2.65 6.51
N VAL A 71 -10.19 3.21 5.56
CA VAL A 71 -9.71 4.32 4.73
C VAL A 71 -10.11 5.67 5.32
N ARG A 72 -9.15 6.60 5.29
CA ARG A 72 -9.40 8.00 5.59
C ARG A 72 -8.86 8.84 4.44
N VAL A 73 -9.73 9.63 3.83
CA VAL A 73 -9.31 10.57 2.78
C VAL A 73 -8.85 11.85 3.48
N HIS A 74 -7.65 12.30 3.14
CA HIS A 74 -7.08 13.49 3.77
C HIS A 74 -7.78 14.75 3.31
N GLN A 75 -7.94 15.70 4.24
CA GLN A 75 -8.69 16.93 4.02
C GLN A 75 -7.79 18.16 3.89
N SER A 76 -6.50 18.03 4.16
CA SER A 76 -5.58 19.17 4.18
C SER A 76 -4.14 18.72 4.03
N ASP A 77 -3.27 19.69 3.72
CA ASP A 77 -1.82 19.46 3.68
C ASP A 77 -1.30 18.90 5.00
N ALA A 78 -1.84 19.39 6.11
CA ALA A 78 -1.39 18.97 7.42
C ALA A 78 -1.62 17.48 7.64
N GLU A 79 -2.74 16.95 7.17
CA GLU A 79 -3.03 15.53 7.31
C GLU A 79 -2.11 14.67 6.46
N SER A 80 -1.75 15.15 5.28
CA SER A 80 -0.87 14.41 4.38
C SER A 80 0.61 14.64 4.70
N ALA A 81 0.90 15.59 5.55
CA ALA A 81 2.25 16.00 5.90
C ALA A 81 3.07 16.39 4.66
N GLY A 82 2.39 16.91 3.63
CA GLY A 82 3.06 17.32 2.40
C GLY A 82 3.46 16.18 1.48
N SER A 83 3.10 14.95 1.82
CA SER A 83 3.53 13.77 1.07
C SER A 83 2.99 13.72 -0.36
N TRP A 84 1.88 14.41 -0.61
CA TRP A 84 1.27 14.44 -1.94
C TRP A 84 2.02 15.34 -2.93
N GLN A 85 2.91 16.16 -2.44
CA GLN A 85 3.65 17.10 -3.30
C GLN A 85 4.61 16.36 -4.21
N GLY A 86 4.84 16.92 -5.40
CA GLY A 86 5.74 16.33 -6.37
C GLY A 86 5.11 15.21 -7.20
N THR A 87 3.79 15.10 -7.21
CA THR A 87 3.07 14.09 -7.98
C THR A 87 3.62 12.68 -7.80
N PRO A 88 3.57 12.16 -6.59
CA PRO A 88 4.08 10.80 -6.32
C PRO A 88 3.31 9.76 -7.13
N ASN A 89 4.02 8.76 -7.63
CA ASN A 89 3.44 7.68 -8.44
C ASN A 89 3.64 6.32 -7.79
N TRP A 90 3.60 6.28 -6.47
CA TRP A 90 3.73 5.02 -5.73
C TRP A 90 2.77 4.98 -4.56
N LEU A 91 2.45 3.74 -4.15
CA LEU A 91 1.73 3.49 -2.91
C LEU A 91 2.75 3.12 -1.86
N HIS A 92 2.66 3.74 -0.69
CA HIS A 92 3.52 3.42 0.45
C HIS A 92 2.82 2.36 1.28
N ILE A 93 3.48 1.23 1.50
CA ILE A 93 2.86 0.06 2.13
C ILE A 93 3.65 -0.38 3.34
N GLU A 94 2.95 -0.61 4.45
CA GLU A 94 3.56 -1.16 5.65
C GLU A 94 2.92 -2.52 5.93
N ILE A 95 3.77 -3.49 6.26
CA ILE A 95 3.33 -4.85 6.58
C ILE A 95 3.73 -5.18 8.02
N ASP A 96 3.06 -6.16 8.61
CA ASP A 96 3.36 -6.55 9.98
C ASP A 96 4.70 -7.29 10.08
N GLN A 97 5.18 -7.49 11.30
CA GLN A 97 6.48 -8.10 11.54
C GLN A 97 6.56 -9.55 11.07
N VAL A 98 5.46 -10.27 11.14
CA VAL A 98 5.44 -11.68 10.72
C VAL A 98 5.75 -11.77 9.24
N MET A 99 5.08 -10.96 8.44
CA MET A 99 5.30 -10.93 6.99
C MET A 99 6.64 -10.29 6.63
N ALA A 100 7.04 -9.27 7.38
CA ALA A 100 8.31 -8.58 7.11
C ALA A 100 9.51 -9.50 7.28
N LYS A 101 9.41 -10.47 8.18
CA LYS A 101 10.52 -11.38 8.46
C LYS A 101 10.57 -12.59 7.54
N ASP A 102 9.56 -12.78 6.72
CA ASP A 102 9.48 -13.96 5.86
C ASP A 102 9.03 -13.55 4.46
N ALA A 103 10.01 -13.15 3.66
CA ALA A 103 9.75 -12.68 2.30
C ALA A 103 9.08 -13.76 1.45
N ALA A 104 9.43 -15.02 1.64
CA ALA A 104 8.85 -16.12 0.88
C ALA A 104 7.36 -16.28 1.22
N LYS A 105 7.02 -16.16 2.49
CA LYS A 105 5.63 -16.24 2.94
C LYS A 105 4.82 -15.09 2.34
N PHE A 106 5.36 -13.89 2.36
CA PHE A 106 4.68 -12.73 1.80
C PHE A 106 4.47 -12.89 0.30
N ALA A 107 5.51 -13.30 -0.42
CA ALA A 107 5.41 -13.50 -1.87
C ALA A 107 4.37 -14.55 -2.23
N LYS A 108 4.31 -15.64 -1.46
CA LYS A 108 3.33 -16.69 -1.68
C LYS A 108 1.92 -16.19 -1.42
N ALA A 109 1.73 -15.45 -0.34
CA ALA A 109 0.42 -14.85 -0.02
C ALA A 109 -0.01 -13.89 -1.10
N TRP A 110 0.91 -13.05 -1.58
CA TRP A 110 0.64 -12.10 -2.66
C TRP A 110 0.16 -12.83 -3.90
N ALA A 111 0.88 -13.88 -4.29
CA ALA A 111 0.55 -14.63 -5.51
C ALA A 111 -0.78 -15.37 -5.40
N SER A 112 -1.22 -15.71 -4.18
CA SER A 112 -2.46 -16.46 -3.97
C SER A 112 -3.70 -15.56 -3.93
N CYS A 113 -3.53 -14.26 -3.76
CA CYS A 113 -4.66 -13.33 -3.66
C CYS A 113 -5.19 -12.96 -5.03
N PRO A 114 -6.52 -12.88 -5.18
CA PRO A 114 -7.10 -12.48 -6.48
C PRO A 114 -6.79 -11.02 -6.78
N TYR A 115 -6.31 -10.77 -7.98
CA TYR A 115 -6.02 -9.41 -8.45
C TYR A 115 -7.15 -8.99 -9.41
N PRO A 116 -7.72 -7.79 -9.22
CA PRO A 116 -8.83 -7.31 -10.05
C PRO A 116 -8.45 -7.07 -11.49
#